data_80e613b346398a4c13ccbf9447c9bf6c
#
_entry.id   80e613b346398a4c13ccbf9447c9bf6c
#
_cell.length_a   1.000
_cell.length_b   1.000
_cell.length_c   1.000
_cell.angle_alpha   90.00
_cell.angle_beta   90.00
_cell.angle_gamma   90.00
#
_symmetry.space_group_name_H-M   'P 1'
#
loop_
_entity.id
_entity.type
_entity.pdbx_description
1 polymer ?
#
loop_
_entity_poly.entity_id
_entity_poly.type
_entity_poly.pdbx_seq_one_letter_code
_entity_poly.pdbx_strand_id
1 'polypeptide(L)'
;LKEGLCYIQITRGFGERDFNFGNKSFLPTVVMFTQEKSILNNPATKAGIKIITVPDDRWKRRDIKTTQLLAQSIAKSSAVQKGLDDSLLVQDGFINEGSSSNAFIIKDDHIYTPSLSNFILGGITRSTVIEFCKTKNIQIKEQKIHVDDVMDAQEVFLTSATGFVIPVTEIDGRPVGNGS
;
A
#
# COMPACT_ATOMS: atom_id res chain seq x y z
N LEU A 1 -7.17 13.13 22.71
CA LEU A 1 -6.34 12.14 21.98
C LEU A 1 -4.89 12.53 22.13
N LYS A 2 -4.05 11.63 22.63
CA LYS A 2 -2.59 11.84 22.67
C LYS A 2 -1.95 11.45 21.34
N GLU A 3 -2.47 10.40 20.69
CA GLU A 3 -1.99 9.87 19.43
C GLU A 3 -3.16 9.16 18.71
N GLY A 4 -3.23 9.25 17.40
CA GLY A 4 -4.30 8.62 16.66
C GLY A 4 -4.34 9.06 15.20
N LEU A 5 -5.42 8.73 14.54
CA LEU A 5 -5.67 9.08 13.15
C LEU A 5 -6.99 9.85 13.00
N CYS A 6 -7.08 10.65 11.97
CA CYS A 6 -8.31 11.25 11.49
C CYS A 6 -8.68 10.58 10.15
N TYR A 7 -9.85 9.95 10.11
CA TYR A 7 -10.42 9.49 8.85
C TYR A 7 -11.23 10.59 8.20
N ILE A 8 -11.03 10.80 6.91
CA ILE A 8 -11.75 11.79 6.12
C ILE A 8 -12.27 11.08 4.86
N GLN A 9 -13.56 11.18 4.62
CA GLN A 9 -14.19 10.70 3.40
C GLN A 9 -15.03 11.83 2.80
N ILE A 10 -14.81 12.12 1.52
CA ILE A 10 -15.57 13.10 0.77
C ILE A 10 -16.23 12.35 -0.39
N THR A 11 -17.56 12.40 -0.44
CA THR A 11 -18.32 11.83 -1.55
C THR A 11 -18.90 12.93 -2.43
N ARG A 12 -19.36 12.56 -3.61
CA ARG A 12 -20.04 13.48 -4.54
C ARG A 12 -21.32 14.08 -3.95
N GLY A 13 -21.89 13.47 -2.92
CA GLY A 13 -23.13 13.91 -2.28
C GLY A 13 -24.24 12.86 -2.36
N PHE A 14 -25.46 13.30 -2.01
CA PHE A 14 -26.65 12.47 -2.00
C PHE A 14 -27.53 12.78 -3.24
N GLY A 15 -28.13 11.74 -3.83
CA GLY A 15 -29.07 11.85 -4.93
C GLY A 15 -29.80 10.53 -5.20
N GLU A 16 -30.71 10.55 -6.14
CA GLU A 16 -31.35 9.34 -6.63
C GLU A 16 -30.31 8.35 -7.18
N ARG A 17 -30.56 7.06 -6.97
CA ARG A 17 -29.68 6.01 -7.47
C ARG A 17 -29.77 5.93 -9.00
N ASP A 18 -28.65 6.21 -9.65
CA ASP A 18 -28.46 6.01 -11.09
C ASP A 18 -27.02 5.59 -11.35
N PHE A 19 -26.76 4.88 -12.45
CA PHE A 19 -25.41 4.61 -12.95
C PHE A 19 -24.81 5.79 -13.71
N ASN A 20 -25.64 6.68 -14.21
CA ASN A 20 -25.21 7.90 -14.85
C ASN A 20 -24.95 8.97 -13.78
N PHE A 21 -23.76 9.54 -13.80
CA PHE A 21 -23.45 10.68 -12.94
C PHE A 21 -24.29 11.92 -13.24
N GLY A 22 -24.83 12.05 -14.47
CA GLY A 22 -25.63 13.18 -14.91
C GLY A 22 -24.90 14.51 -14.83
N ASN A 23 -25.62 15.57 -15.18
CA ASN A 23 -25.12 16.94 -15.10
C ASN A 23 -25.55 17.66 -13.81
N LYS A 24 -26.18 16.93 -12.87
CA LYS A 24 -26.63 17.50 -11.60
C LYS A 24 -25.43 17.76 -10.68
N SER A 25 -25.33 18.99 -10.20
CA SER A 25 -24.41 19.32 -9.11
C SER A 25 -25.02 18.89 -7.78
N PHE A 26 -24.29 18.09 -7.03
CA PHE A 26 -24.65 17.71 -5.67
C PHE A 26 -23.74 18.43 -4.68
N LEU A 27 -24.26 18.72 -3.49
CA LEU A 27 -23.41 19.15 -2.38
C LEU A 27 -22.60 17.95 -1.90
N PRO A 28 -21.27 18.03 -1.83
CA PRO A 28 -20.45 16.94 -1.32
C PRO A 28 -20.84 16.56 0.11
N THR A 29 -20.84 15.25 0.41
CA THR A 29 -20.98 14.79 1.79
C THR A 29 -19.59 14.53 2.34
N VAL A 30 -19.31 15.11 3.52
CA VAL A 30 -18.05 14.95 4.24
C VAL A 30 -18.31 14.15 5.50
N VAL A 31 -17.57 13.06 5.68
CA VAL A 31 -17.55 12.27 6.91
C VAL A 31 -16.16 12.35 7.50
N MET A 32 -16.09 12.71 8.79
CA MET A 32 -14.83 12.79 9.53
C MET A 32 -15.01 12.17 10.90
N PHE A 33 -14.04 11.36 11.31
CA PHE A 33 -13.96 10.87 12.69
C PHE A 33 -12.52 10.61 13.08
N THR A 34 -12.26 10.60 14.39
CA THR A 34 -10.95 10.29 14.94
C THR A 34 -10.96 8.91 15.58
N GLN A 35 -9.83 8.24 15.53
CA GLN A 35 -9.60 6.98 16.21
C GLN A 35 -8.31 7.07 17.01
N GLU A 36 -8.35 6.76 18.30
CA GLU A 36 -7.16 6.64 19.11
C GLU A 36 -6.40 5.37 18.72
N LYS A 37 -5.13 5.52 18.39
CA LYS A 37 -4.26 4.43 17.96
C LYS A 37 -2.81 4.83 18.16
N SER A 38 -2.01 3.93 18.73
CA SER A 38 -0.56 4.10 18.73
C SER A 38 -0.02 3.83 17.33
N ILE A 39 0.51 4.86 16.68
CA ILE A 39 1.03 4.82 15.31
C ILE A 39 2.56 4.88 15.35
N LEU A 40 3.13 5.76 16.19
CA LEU A 40 4.57 5.98 16.28
C LEU A 40 5.31 4.78 16.90
N ASN A 41 4.65 4.06 17.82
CA ASN A 41 5.21 2.88 18.48
C ASN A 41 4.62 1.57 17.94
N ASN A 42 4.36 1.50 16.64
CA ASN A 42 3.88 0.27 16.01
C ASN A 42 4.97 -0.83 16.09
N PRO A 43 4.73 -1.96 16.76
CA PRO A 43 5.74 -3.04 16.86
C PRO A 43 6.22 -3.56 15.51
N ALA A 44 5.36 -3.56 14.49
CA ALA A 44 5.68 -4.00 13.14
C ALA A 44 6.80 -3.18 12.48
N THR A 45 7.04 -1.94 12.89
CA THR A 45 8.17 -1.14 12.36
C THR A 45 9.54 -1.65 12.78
N LYS A 46 9.59 -2.46 13.86
CA LYS A 46 10.83 -3.08 14.36
C LYS A 46 10.89 -4.57 14.05
N ALA A 47 9.78 -5.28 14.25
CA ALA A 47 9.72 -6.72 14.05
C ALA A 47 9.58 -7.13 12.57
N GLY A 48 9.13 -6.20 11.73
CA GLY A 48 8.70 -6.50 10.37
C GLY A 48 7.37 -7.26 10.32
N ILE A 49 6.93 -7.56 9.11
CA ILE A 49 5.70 -8.30 8.82
C ILE A 49 5.96 -9.46 7.88
N LYS A 50 5.08 -10.45 7.93
CA LYS A 50 5.04 -11.59 7.02
C LYS A 50 3.86 -11.45 6.07
N ILE A 51 4.09 -11.64 4.78
CA ILE A 51 3.07 -11.42 3.76
C ILE A 51 2.97 -12.59 2.78
N ILE A 52 1.89 -12.61 2.00
CA ILE A 52 1.73 -13.52 0.85
C ILE A 52 1.58 -12.72 -0.44
N THR A 53 1.93 -13.33 -1.56
CA THR A 53 1.51 -12.83 -2.86
C THR A 53 0.10 -13.31 -3.19
N VAL A 54 -0.71 -12.44 -3.79
CA VAL A 54 -2.06 -12.77 -4.27
C VAL A 54 -2.34 -12.08 -5.60
N PRO A 55 -3.23 -12.62 -6.43
CA PRO A 55 -3.68 -11.92 -7.65
C PRO A 55 -4.27 -10.55 -7.33
N ASP A 56 -4.01 -9.57 -8.19
CA ASP A 56 -4.58 -8.24 -8.07
C ASP A 56 -5.92 -8.15 -8.80
N ASP A 57 -6.99 -8.55 -8.12
CA ASP A 57 -8.36 -8.55 -8.64
C ASP A 57 -9.09 -7.21 -8.48
N ARG A 58 -8.37 -6.13 -8.18
CA ARG A 58 -8.96 -4.79 -8.10
C ARG A 58 -9.30 -4.25 -9.48
N TRP A 59 -10.16 -3.24 -9.52
CA TRP A 59 -10.50 -2.55 -10.77
C TRP A 59 -9.28 -1.86 -11.41
N LYS A 60 -9.40 -1.47 -12.69
CA LYS A 60 -8.26 -0.93 -13.49
C LYS A 60 -7.91 0.54 -13.23
N ARG A 61 -8.54 1.20 -12.27
CA ARG A 61 -8.29 2.62 -11.90
C ARG A 61 -7.94 2.73 -10.41
N ARG A 62 -6.91 1.99 -9.99
CA ARG A 62 -6.41 1.96 -8.61
C ARG A 62 -5.73 3.26 -8.19
N ASP A 63 -5.35 4.08 -9.17
CA ASP A 63 -4.89 5.46 -9.01
C ASP A 63 -5.95 6.37 -8.37
N ILE A 64 -7.22 6.04 -8.51
CA ILE A 64 -8.33 6.76 -7.89
C ILE A 64 -8.61 6.17 -6.51
N LYS A 65 -8.37 6.94 -5.46
CA LYS A 65 -8.69 6.53 -4.09
C LYS A 65 -10.19 6.55 -3.85
N THR A 66 -10.76 5.38 -3.60
CA THR A 66 -12.21 5.20 -3.41
C THR A 66 -12.52 4.36 -2.18
N THR A 67 -13.81 4.29 -1.80
CA THR A 67 -14.32 3.39 -0.77
C THR A 67 -14.58 1.97 -1.28
N GLN A 68 -14.26 1.67 -2.53
CA GLN A 68 -14.40 0.36 -3.15
C GLN A 68 -13.24 -0.56 -2.71
N LEU A 69 -13.32 -1.07 -1.48
CA LEU A 69 -12.22 -1.77 -0.82
C LEU A 69 -12.41 -3.30 -0.73
N LEU A 70 -13.42 -3.88 -1.40
CA LEU A 70 -13.74 -5.30 -1.23
C LEU A 70 -12.57 -6.21 -1.65
N ALA A 71 -11.97 -5.98 -2.81
CA ALA A 71 -10.86 -6.82 -3.29
C ALA A 71 -9.64 -6.72 -2.36
N GLN A 72 -9.27 -5.52 -1.92
CA GLN A 72 -8.18 -5.30 -0.96
C GLN A 72 -8.45 -5.99 0.39
N SER A 73 -9.70 -5.92 0.85
CA SER A 73 -10.11 -6.57 2.11
C SER A 73 -10.05 -8.09 2.01
N ILE A 74 -10.45 -8.67 0.87
CA ILE A 74 -10.33 -10.10 0.60
C ILE A 74 -8.84 -10.51 0.58
N ALA A 75 -8.00 -9.77 -0.15
CA ALA A 75 -6.57 -10.01 -0.23
C ALA A 75 -5.91 -10.02 1.16
N LYS A 76 -6.16 -9.00 1.97
CA LYS A 76 -5.65 -8.93 3.34
C LYS A 76 -6.19 -10.04 4.23
N SER A 77 -7.49 -10.34 4.14
CA SER A 77 -8.11 -11.41 4.92
C SER A 77 -7.53 -12.78 4.59
N SER A 78 -7.15 -13.02 3.33
CA SER A 78 -6.48 -14.26 2.92
C SER A 78 -5.12 -14.44 3.60
N ALA A 79 -4.37 -13.36 3.82
CA ALA A 79 -3.13 -13.41 4.61
C ALA A 79 -3.42 -13.68 6.09
N VAL A 80 -4.35 -12.93 6.68
CA VAL A 80 -4.69 -13.03 8.11
C VAL A 80 -5.22 -14.44 8.47
N GLN A 81 -6.01 -15.07 7.60
CA GLN A 81 -6.48 -16.45 7.78
C GLN A 81 -5.34 -17.48 7.82
N LYS A 82 -4.20 -17.15 7.23
CA LYS A 82 -2.98 -17.98 7.27
C LYS A 82 -2.03 -17.61 8.42
N GLY A 83 -2.43 -16.70 9.31
CA GLY A 83 -1.60 -16.21 10.40
C GLY A 83 -0.53 -15.21 9.97
N LEU A 84 -0.70 -14.58 8.82
CA LEU A 84 0.21 -13.58 8.25
C LEU A 84 -0.41 -12.17 8.33
N ASP A 85 0.37 -11.14 8.04
CA ASP A 85 0.00 -9.76 8.35
C ASP A 85 -0.66 -9.02 7.18
N ASP A 86 -0.20 -9.24 5.95
CA ASP A 86 -0.67 -8.51 4.77
C ASP A 86 -0.44 -9.32 3.48
N SER A 87 -0.83 -8.74 2.35
CA SER A 87 -0.64 -9.32 1.03
C SER A 87 0.02 -8.34 0.06
N LEU A 88 0.81 -8.87 -0.86
CA LEU A 88 1.39 -8.19 -2.00
C LEU A 88 0.59 -8.55 -3.25
N LEU A 89 0.07 -7.55 -3.93
CA LEU A 89 -0.83 -7.70 -5.07
C LEU A 89 -0.02 -7.84 -6.36
N VAL A 90 -0.25 -8.94 -7.09
CA VAL A 90 0.51 -9.31 -8.29
C VAL A 90 -0.41 -9.38 -9.50
N GLN A 91 0.01 -8.80 -10.62
CA GLN A 91 -0.67 -8.88 -11.89
C GLN A 91 0.35 -9.15 -13.02
N ASP A 92 0.07 -10.14 -13.85
CA ASP A 92 0.91 -10.51 -15.00
C ASP A 92 2.39 -10.77 -14.63
N GLY A 93 2.64 -11.33 -13.43
CA GLY A 93 3.98 -11.58 -12.88
C GLY A 93 4.67 -10.37 -12.26
N PHE A 94 4.04 -9.19 -12.25
CA PHE A 94 4.60 -7.97 -11.65
C PHE A 94 3.86 -7.59 -10.39
N ILE A 95 4.60 -7.11 -9.39
CA ILE A 95 3.98 -6.54 -8.19
C ILE A 95 3.41 -5.15 -8.50
N ASN A 96 2.26 -4.86 -7.92
CA ASN A 96 1.67 -3.52 -7.95
C ASN A 96 1.92 -2.80 -6.62
N GLU A 97 1.29 -3.26 -5.56
CA GLU A 97 1.39 -2.66 -4.21
C GLU A 97 0.87 -3.66 -3.15
N GLY A 98 0.97 -3.32 -1.88
CA GLY A 98 0.32 -4.08 -0.81
C GLY A 98 -1.20 -3.86 -0.78
N SER A 99 -1.93 -4.57 0.09
CA SER A 99 -3.40 -4.45 0.18
C SER A 99 -3.87 -3.01 0.49
N SER A 100 -3.05 -2.24 1.21
CA SER A 100 -3.33 -0.84 1.57
C SER A 100 -2.06 0.02 1.67
N SER A 101 -1.01 -0.34 0.95
CA SER A 101 0.34 0.21 1.07
C SER A 101 1.07 0.13 -0.26
N ASN A 102 2.06 1.00 -0.49
CA ASN A 102 2.95 0.87 -1.64
C ASN A 102 4.15 0.00 -1.28
N ALA A 103 4.71 -0.69 -2.27
CA ALA A 103 5.83 -1.62 -2.11
C ALA A 103 7.15 -1.03 -2.61
N PHE A 104 8.22 -1.37 -1.92
CA PHE A 104 9.61 -1.06 -2.26
C PHE A 104 10.47 -2.31 -2.07
N ILE A 105 11.49 -2.46 -2.90
CA ILE A 105 12.53 -3.46 -2.72
C ILE A 105 13.90 -2.79 -2.76
N ILE A 106 14.86 -3.39 -2.07
CA ILE A 106 16.29 -3.05 -2.17
C ILE A 106 17.01 -4.22 -2.82
N LYS A 107 17.70 -3.95 -3.92
CA LYS A 107 18.48 -4.92 -4.67
C LYS A 107 19.69 -4.22 -5.27
N ASP A 108 20.88 -4.80 -5.13
CA ASP A 108 22.13 -4.25 -5.66
C ASP A 108 22.36 -2.78 -5.26
N ASP A 109 22.17 -2.45 -3.98
CA ASP A 109 22.30 -1.12 -3.39
C ASP A 109 21.37 -0.04 -4.02
N HIS A 110 20.32 -0.45 -4.71
CA HIS A 110 19.33 0.44 -5.28
C HIS A 110 17.95 0.15 -4.68
N ILE A 111 17.18 1.22 -4.50
CA ILE A 111 15.77 1.10 -4.13
C ILE A 111 14.92 1.09 -5.40
N TYR A 112 13.96 0.18 -5.45
CA TYR A 112 12.99 0.11 -6.54
C TYR A 112 11.56 0.17 -6.00
N THR A 113 10.69 0.82 -6.75
CA THR A 113 9.24 0.84 -6.47
C THR A 113 8.47 0.85 -7.78
N PRO A 114 7.28 0.24 -7.86
CA PRO A 114 6.47 0.30 -9.06
C PRO A 114 6.20 1.74 -9.52
N SER A 115 6.34 2.00 -10.83
CA SER A 115 6.04 3.31 -11.43
C SER A 115 4.58 3.66 -11.25
N LEU A 116 4.28 4.95 -11.05
CA LEU A 116 2.90 5.44 -11.03
C LEU A 116 2.19 5.09 -12.34
N SER A 117 1.00 4.53 -12.20
CA SER A 117 0.13 4.11 -13.30
C SER A 117 -1.29 3.97 -12.80
N ASN A 118 -2.21 3.54 -13.67
CA ASN A 118 -3.56 3.19 -13.25
C ASN A 118 -3.62 1.97 -12.30
N PHE A 119 -2.52 1.27 -12.09
CA PHE A 119 -2.49 0.03 -11.32
C PHE A 119 -2.05 0.20 -9.88
N ILE A 120 -1.60 1.39 -9.48
CA ILE A 120 -1.20 1.69 -8.09
C ILE A 120 -1.71 3.04 -7.64
N LEU A 121 -1.88 3.19 -6.33
CA LEU A 121 -2.17 4.48 -5.72
C LEU A 121 -0.88 5.24 -5.45
N GLY A 122 -0.82 6.53 -5.84
CA GLY A 122 0.27 7.43 -5.47
C GLY A 122 0.20 7.79 -3.99
N GLY A 123 0.73 6.93 -3.12
CA GLY A 123 0.70 7.13 -1.66
C GLY A 123 1.54 8.32 -1.21
N ILE A 124 1.07 9.05 -0.20
CA ILE A 124 1.80 10.21 0.36
C ILE A 124 3.13 9.76 0.99
N THR A 125 3.14 8.66 1.73
CA THR A 125 4.37 8.11 2.33
C THR A 125 5.34 7.63 1.26
N ARG A 126 4.83 7.01 0.17
CA ARG A 126 5.65 6.67 -1.00
C ARG A 126 6.38 7.89 -1.55
N SER A 127 5.66 8.99 -1.76
CA SER A 127 6.25 10.24 -2.27
C SER A 127 7.30 10.81 -1.32
N THR A 128 7.04 10.76 -0.02
CA THR A 128 8.01 11.21 1.01
C THR A 128 9.29 10.37 0.98
N VAL A 129 9.19 9.04 0.84
CA VAL A 129 10.38 8.17 0.73
C VAL A 129 11.18 8.51 -0.52
N ILE A 130 10.53 8.70 -1.67
CA ILE A 130 11.21 9.07 -2.92
C ILE A 130 11.93 10.42 -2.77
N GLU A 131 11.28 11.42 -2.18
CA GLU A 131 11.87 12.73 -1.93
C GLU A 131 13.06 12.65 -0.97
N PHE A 132 12.94 11.87 0.10
CA PHE A 132 14.02 11.62 1.04
C PHE A 132 15.22 10.98 0.35
N CYS A 133 15.01 9.96 -0.48
CA CYS A 133 16.09 9.32 -1.26
C CYS A 133 16.80 10.33 -2.14
N LYS A 134 16.07 11.17 -2.87
CA LYS A 134 16.65 12.24 -3.70
C LYS A 134 17.48 13.22 -2.87
N THR A 135 16.96 13.65 -1.73
CA THR A 135 17.67 14.59 -0.83
C THR A 135 18.95 14.00 -0.26
N LYS A 136 18.98 12.69 -0.04
CA LYS A 136 20.14 11.97 0.50
C LYS A 136 21.05 11.36 -0.56
N ASN A 137 20.79 11.61 -1.85
CA ASN A 137 21.48 10.99 -2.98
C ASN A 137 21.47 9.45 -2.96
N ILE A 138 20.39 8.85 -2.40
CA ILE A 138 20.15 7.41 -2.44
C ILE A 138 19.53 7.07 -3.80
N GLN A 139 20.08 6.06 -4.47
CA GLN A 139 19.59 5.64 -5.78
C GLN A 139 18.21 4.98 -5.66
N ILE A 140 17.22 5.59 -6.30
CA ILE A 140 15.86 5.06 -6.37
C ILE A 140 15.35 5.05 -7.80
N LYS A 141 14.72 3.95 -8.20
CA LYS A 141 14.19 3.76 -9.56
C LYS A 141 12.70 3.39 -9.48
N GLU A 142 11.91 4.12 -10.24
CA GLU A 142 10.49 3.83 -10.43
C GLU A 142 10.33 3.00 -11.70
N GLN A 143 10.01 1.71 -11.56
CA GLN A 143 9.88 0.77 -12.69
C GLN A 143 8.96 -0.40 -12.33
N LYS A 144 8.56 -1.19 -13.32
CA LYS A 144 7.92 -2.48 -13.05
C LYS A 144 8.89 -3.41 -12.33
N ILE A 145 8.40 -4.15 -11.35
CA ILE A 145 9.18 -5.10 -10.55
C ILE A 145 8.54 -6.47 -10.72
N HIS A 146 9.29 -7.43 -11.26
CA HIS A 146 8.83 -8.82 -11.35
C HIS A 146 8.80 -9.46 -9.96
N VAL A 147 7.89 -10.41 -9.74
CA VAL A 147 7.78 -11.09 -8.46
C VAL A 147 9.07 -11.83 -8.07
N ASP A 148 9.81 -12.35 -9.04
CA ASP A 148 11.10 -13.00 -8.78
C ASP A 148 12.14 -12.01 -8.24
N ASP A 149 12.16 -10.77 -8.73
CA ASP A 149 13.06 -9.74 -8.18
C ASP A 149 12.75 -9.42 -6.72
N VAL A 150 11.48 -9.55 -6.31
CA VAL A 150 11.07 -9.39 -4.92
C VAL A 150 11.61 -10.53 -4.05
N MET A 151 11.56 -11.77 -4.58
CA MET A 151 12.06 -12.95 -3.87
C MET A 151 13.60 -12.95 -3.72
N ASP A 152 14.30 -12.28 -4.64
CA ASP A 152 15.76 -12.13 -4.63
C ASP A 152 16.23 -10.82 -3.96
N ALA A 153 15.31 -10.02 -3.43
CA ALA A 153 15.62 -8.73 -2.83
C ALA A 153 16.41 -8.86 -1.52
N GLN A 154 17.32 -7.94 -1.28
CA GLN A 154 18.03 -7.81 -0.01
C GLN A 154 17.09 -7.35 1.11
N GLU A 155 16.18 -6.43 0.78
CA GLU A 155 15.13 -5.95 1.66
C GLU A 155 13.84 -5.69 0.88
N VAL A 156 12.71 -5.84 1.56
CA VAL A 156 11.39 -5.42 1.09
C VAL A 156 10.71 -4.62 2.19
N PHE A 157 10.06 -3.53 1.84
CA PHE A 157 9.26 -2.77 2.80
C PHE A 157 7.99 -2.21 2.17
N LEU A 158 6.99 -2.00 3.00
CA LEU A 158 5.72 -1.40 2.61
C LEU A 158 5.56 -0.02 3.24
N THR A 159 4.89 0.89 2.53
CA THR A 159 4.65 2.25 3.03
C THR A 159 3.18 2.62 3.03
N SER A 160 2.71 3.21 4.11
CA SER A 160 1.32 3.70 4.24
C SER A 160 1.24 4.90 5.19
N ALA A 161 0.14 5.64 5.14
CA ALA A 161 -0.07 6.81 6.00
C ALA A 161 -0.10 6.48 7.51
N THR A 162 -0.49 5.26 7.88
CA THR A 162 -0.61 4.84 9.29
C THR A 162 0.47 3.86 9.73
N GLY A 163 1.16 3.23 8.79
CA GLY A 163 2.27 2.30 9.07
C GLY A 163 3.64 2.93 8.85
N PHE A 164 3.68 4.10 8.19
CA PHE A 164 4.91 4.73 7.71
C PHE A 164 5.72 3.79 6.84
N VAL A 165 6.82 3.25 7.33
CA VAL A 165 7.68 2.27 6.68
C VAL A 165 7.68 1.00 7.53
N ILE A 166 7.24 -0.11 6.94
CA ILE A 166 7.17 -1.40 7.62
C ILE A 166 8.01 -2.42 6.84
N PRO A 167 9.06 -2.98 7.46
CA PRO A 167 9.85 -4.02 6.84
C PRO A 167 9.04 -5.30 6.59
N VAL A 168 9.35 -6.01 5.52
CA VAL A 168 8.81 -7.34 5.23
C VAL A 168 9.91 -8.36 5.46
N THR A 169 9.68 -9.30 6.36
CA THR A 169 10.68 -10.31 6.74
C THR A 169 10.44 -11.67 6.08
N GLU A 170 9.23 -11.90 5.56
CA GLU A 170 8.87 -13.18 4.92
C GLU A 170 7.82 -12.95 3.84
N ILE A 171 7.97 -13.58 2.68
CA ILE A 171 7.01 -13.59 1.58
C ILE A 171 6.78 -15.04 1.14
N ASP A 172 5.53 -15.50 1.15
CA ASP A 172 5.13 -16.86 0.76
C ASP A 172 5.94 -17.96 1.48
N GLY A 173 6.24 -17.76 2.78
CA GLY A 173 7.02 -18.70 3.60
C GLY A 173 8.54 -18.64 3.33
N ARG A 174 9.02 -17.72 2.51
CA ARG A 174 10.46 -17.51 2.25
C ARG A 174 10.96 -16.27 2.97
N PRO A 175 12.04 -16.36 3.74
CA PRO A 175 12.66 -15.18 4.35
C PRO A 175 13.09 -14.16 3.28
N VAL A 176 12.98 -12.89 3.61
CA VAL A 176 13.52 -11.78 2.82
C VAL A 176 14.79 -11.29 3.46
N GLY A 177 15.89 -11.27 2.69
CA GLY A 177 17.18 -10.79 3.18
C GLY A 177 17.69 -11.60 4.38
N ASN A 178 18.44 -10.95 5.25
CA ASN A 178 18.98 -11.52 6.48
C ASN A 178 18.22 -11.09 7.75
N GLY A 179 17.16 -10.32 7.60
CA GLY A 179 16.32 -9.84 8.71
C GLY A 179 16.99 -8.77 9.59
N SER A 180 18.06 -8.13 9.11
CA SER A 180 18.80 -7.08 9.85
C SER A 180 18.37 -5.67 9.44
#